data_5422764349dba9a47be3c0e2adf0696d
#
_entry.id   5422764349dba9a47be3c0e2adf0696d
#
_cell.length_a   1.000
_cell.length_b   1.000
_cell.length_c   1.000
_cell.angle_alpha   90.00
_cell.angle_beta   90.00
_cell.angle_gamma   90.00
#
_symmetry.space_group_name_H-M   'P 1'
#
loop_
_entity.id
_entity.type
_entity.pdbx_description
1 polymer ?
#
loop_
_entity_poly.entity_id
_entity_poly.type
_entity_poly.pdbx_seq_one_letter_code
_entity_poly.pdbx_strand_id
1 'polypeptide(L)'
;MTTATLSRKSFLQITAGALAGAAFLNMPHMAFANKAKAQSCAFADLPDAVSLAQRSELIQMSYNKIKESVATIQNSRLRQMTMDIIKNPNPSFMRQYLNNAAAKTAVYNKLVSLKLIDPAKTSLANFLPPYDGQTPQPFYSASGSGYGSHHAYPGGLCTHVALNVVSAESLVAAYNNI
;
A
#
# COMPACT_ATOMS: atom_id res chain seq x y z
N MET A 1 17.79 -46.23 1.63
CA MET A 1 16.84 -45.10 1.71
C MET A 1 17.65 -43.79 1.68
N THR A 2 17.68 -43.13 0.54
CA THR A 2 18.40 -41.84 0.33
C THR A 2 17.48 -40.73 0.77
N THR A 3 17.79 -40.07 1.88
CA THR A 3 17.12 -38.85 2.31
C THR A 3 17.53 -37.72 1.38
N ALA A 4 16.61 -37.28 0.54
CA ALA A 4 16.80 -36.11 -0.31
C ALA A 4 16.77 -34.85 0.59
N THR A 5 17.93 -34.26 0.80
CA THR A 5 18.04 -32.96 1.47
C THR A 5 17.63 -31.85 0.49
N LEU A 6 16.49 -31.21 0.77
CA LEU A 6 16.06 -30.02 0.04
C LEU A 6 17.03 -28.86 0.29
N SER A 7 17.53 -28.25 -0.79
CA SER A 7 18.37 -27.07 -0.67
C SER A 7 17.54 -25.86 -0.17
N ARG A 8 18.19 -24.91 0.53
CA ARG A 8 17.53 -23.65 0.97
C ARG A 8 16.85 -22.92 -0.18
N LYS A 9 17.43 -22.94 -1.37
CA LYS A 9 16.87 -22.34 -2.58
C LYS A 9 15.60 -23.06 -3.04
N SER A 10 15.60 -24.38 -3.04
CA SER A 10 14.43 -25.21 -3.39
C SER A 10 13.31 -25.05 -2.36
N PHE A 11 13.65 -24.95 -1.07
CA PHE A 11 12.69 -24.69 0.00
C PHE A 11 12.01 -23.32 -0.18
N LEU A 12 12.78 -22.26 -0.44
CA LEU A 12 12.23 -20.92 -0.70
C LEU A 12 11.37 -20.84 -1.97
N GLN A 13 11.73 -21.57 -3.02
CA GLN A 13 10.93 -21.63 -4.25
C GLN A 13 9.61 -22.39 -4.06
N ILE A 14 9.63 -23.48 -3.29
CA ILE A 14 8.42 -24.27 -2.98
C ILE A 14 7.51 -23.48 -2.05
N THR A 15 8.05 -22.81 -1.02
CA THR A 15 7.26 -22.01 -0.09
C THR A 15 6.67 -20.76 -0.75
N ALA A 16 7.41 -20.07 -1.62
CA ALA A 16 6.89 -18.93 -2.38
C ALA A 16 5.77 -19.35 -3.35
N GLY A 17 5.92 -20.49 -4.02
CA GLY A 17 4.88 -21.03 -4.90
C GLY A 17 3.65 -21.53 -4.14
N ALA A 18 3.83 -22.19 -2.99
CA ALA A 18 2.74 -22.68 -2.17
C ALA A 18 1.96 -21.54 -1.48
N LEU A 19 2.65 -20.48 -1.02
CA LEU A 19 2.03 -19.29 -0.43
C LEU A 19 1.22 -18.50 -1.46
N ALA A 20 1.73 -18.34 -2.69
CA ALA A 20 0.97 -17.72 -3.77
C ALA A 20 -0.27 -18.57 -4.12
N GLY A 21 -0.12 -19.89 -4.23
CA GLY A 21 -1.22 -20.82 -4.51
C GLY A 21 -2.27 -20.85 -3.41
N ALA A 22 -1.88 -20.87 -2.14
CA ALA A 22 -2.79 -20.88 -0.99
C ALA A 22 -3.57 -19.56 -0.83
N ALA A 23 -2.95 -18.43 -1.15
CA ALA A 23 -3.63 -17.13 -1.16
C ALA A 23 -4.71 -17.07 -2.25
N PHE A 24 -4.46 -17.68 -3.42
CA PHE A 24 -5.46 -17.79 -4.49
C PHE A 24 -6.59 -18.78 -4.18
N LEU A 25 -6.31 -19.88 -3.47
CA LEU A 25 -7.30 -20.91 -3.14
C LEU A 25 -8.25 -20.52 -2.01
N ASN A 26 -7.80 -19.63 -1.10
CA ASN A 26 -8.61 -19.11 0.01
C ASN A 26 -9.34 -17.80 -0.26
N MET A 27 -9.15 -17.19 -1.43
CA MET A 27 -10.04 -16.11 -1.87
C MET A 27 -11.39 -16.71 -2.23
N PRO A 28 -12.52 -16.28 -1.59
CA PRO A 28 -13.85 -16.75 -1.98
C PRO A 28 -14.02 -16.43 -3.46
N HIS A 29 -14.12 -17.48 -4.26
CA HIS A 29 -14.34 -17.52 -5.70
C HIS A 29 -14.33 -16.14 -6.37
N MET A 30 -13.12 -15.67 -6.74
CA MET A 30 -13.04 -14.68 -7.80
C MET A 30 -13.49 -15.39 -9.08
N ALA A 31 -14.78 -15.37 -9.37
CA ALA A 31 -15.27 -15.68 -10.69
C ALA A 31 -14.56 -14.71 -11.62
N PHE A 32 -13.58 -15.22 -12.36
CA PHE A 32 -13.01 -14.47 -13.48
C PHE A 32 -14.18 -14.09 -14.35
N ALA A 33 -14.51 -12.83 -14.35
CA ALA A 33 -15.64 -12.30 -15.09
C ALA A 33 -15.60 -12.87 -16.48
N ASN A 34 -16.71 -13.47 -16.89
CA ASN A 34 -16.95 -13.89 -18.25
C ASN A 34 -16.40 -12.83 -19.18
N LYS A 35 -15.67 -13.25 -20.22
CA LYS A 35 -15.09 -12.38 -21.26
C LYS A 35 -16.11 -11.33 -21.67
N ALA A 36 -16.18 -10.24 -20.94
CA ALA A 36 -16.91 -9.06 -21.37
C ALA A 36 -16.24 -8.65 -22.69
N LYS A 37 -16.99 -8.61 -23.79
CA LYS A 37 -16.53 -8.07 -25.05
C LYS A 37 -15.93 -6.71 -24.72
N ALA A 38 -14.65 -6.54 -25.02
CA ALA A 38 -13.97 -5.26 -24.85
C ALA A 38 -14.75 -4.23 -25.70
N GLN A 39 -15.53 -3.41 -25.01
CA GLN A 39 -16.22 -2.31 -25.64
C GLN A 39 -15.19 -1.18 -25.74
N SER A 40 -14.88 -0.75 -26.96
CA SER A 40 -14.00 0.39 -27.17
C SER A 40 -14.70 1.65 -26.67
N CYS A 41 -14.26 2.17 -25.52
CA CYS A 41 -14.68 3.49 -25.04
C CYS A 41 -13.69 4.53 -25.52
N ALA A 42 -14.19 5.70 -25.94
CA ALA A 42 -13.34 6.85 -26.16
C ALA A 42 -12.71 7.26 -24.83
N PHE A 43 -11.45 7.73 -24.84
CA PHE A 43 -10.73 8.06 -23.60
C PHE A 43 -11.45 9.16 -22.79
N ALA A 44 -12.20 10.04 -23.47
CA ALA A 44 -13.02 11.09 -22.86
C ALA A 44 -14.23 10.54 -22.07
N ASP A 45 -14.67 9.31 -22.35
CA ASP A 45 -15.83 8.71 -21.73
C ASP A 45 -15.49 7.82 -20.53
N LEU A 46 -14.19 7.71 -20.17
CA LEU A 46 -13.77 6.92 -19.03
C LEU A 46 -14.14 7.65 -17.72
N PRO A 47 -14.79 6.96 -16.79
CA PRO A 47 -15.03 7.51 -15.45
C PRO A 47 -13.70 7.91 -14.80
N ASP A 48 -13.75 8.92 -13.92
CA ASP A 48 -12.59 9.30 -13.13
C ASP A 48 -12.12 8.15 -12.20
N ALA A 49 -10.88 8.24 -11.73
CA ALA A 49 -10.26 7.16 -10.94
C ALA A 49 -11.03 6.82 -9.65
N VAL A 50 -11.68 7.81 -9.04
CA VAL A 50 -12.49 7.62 -7.83
C VAL A 50 -13.74 6.79 -8.16
N SER A 51 -14.46 7.16 -9.21
CA SER A 51 -15.64 6.46 -9.68
C SER A 51 -15.33 5.02 -10.11
N LEU A 52 -14.21 4.81 -10.80
CA LEU A 52 -13.74 3.46 -11.18
C LEU A 52 -13.46 2.61 -9.95
N ALA A 53 -12.72 3.14 -8.97
CA ALA A 53 -12.40 2.43 -7.75
C ALA A 53 -13.65 2.10 -6.92
N GLN A 54 -14.62 3.02 -6.85
CA GLN A 54 -15.89 2.80 -6.12
C GLN A 54 -16.74 1.70 -6.73
N ARG A 55 -16.71 1.52 -8.05
CA ARG A 55 -17.47 0.49 -8.76
C ARG A 55 -16.78 -0.87 -8.81
N SER A 56 -15.48 -0.92 -8.51
CA SER A 56 -14.70 -2.15 -8.53
C SER A 56 -14.92 -2.94 -7.26
N GLU A 57 -15.55 -4.10 -7.35
CA GLU A 57 -15.71 -5.03 -6.22
C GLU A 57 -14.37 -5.43 -5.62
N LEU A 58 -13.36 -5.73 -6.45
CA LEU A 58 -12.01 -6.08 -6.00
C LEU A 58 -11.41 -4.98 -5.13
N ILE A 59 -11.54 -3.71 -5.53
CA ILE A 59 -10.97 -2.59 -4.78
C ILE A 59 -11.73 -2.40 -3.46
N GLN A 60 -13.05 -2.52 -3.48
CA GLN A 60 -13.86 -2.41 -2.27
C GLN A 60 -13.57 -3.54 -1.28
N MET A 61 -13.43 -4.77 -1.75
CA MET A 61 -13.01 -5.91 -0.92
C MET A 61 -11.62 -5.68 -0.32
N SER A 62 -10.67 -5.23 -1.13
CA SER A 62 -9.30 -4.92 -0.70
C SER A 62 -9.28 -3.82 0.38
N TYR A 63 -10.06 -2.75 0.17
CA TYR A 63 -10.17 -1.66 1.12
C TYR A 63 -10.80 -2.09 2.46
N ASN A 64 -11.82 -2.93 2.41
CA ASN A 64 -12.44 -3.50 3.60
C ASN A 64 -11.47 -4.41 4.35
N LYS A 65 -10.76 -5.30 3.66
CA LYS A 65 -9.74 -6.16 4.27
C LYS A 65 -8.66 -5.36 4.99
N ILE A 66 -8.17 -4.27 4.39
CA ILE A 66 -7.19 -3.40 5.04
C ILE A 66 -7.77 -2.78 6.32
N LYS A 67 -9.00 -2.26 6.27
CA LYS A 67 -9.67 -1.67 7.45
C LYS A 67 -9.86 -2.70 8.57
N GLU A 68 -10.26 -3.92 8.23
CA GLU A 68 -10.40 -5.02 9.18
C GLU A 68 -9.07 -5.34 9.85
N SER A 69 -7.99 -5.48 9.07
CA SER A 69 -6.66 -5.75 9.62
C SER A 69 -6.15 -4.60 10.49
N VAL A 70 -6.39 -3.34 10.11
CA VAL A 70 -6.06 -2.18 10.94
C VAL A 70 -6.84 -2.20 12.26
N ALA A 71 -8.08 -2.65 12.27
CA ALA A 71 -8.90 -2.74 13.48
C ALA A 71 -8.33 -3.73 14.52
N THR A 72 -7.53 -4.70 14.09
CA THR A 72 -6.87 -5.67 15.00
C THR A 72 -5.61 -5.12 15.68
N ILE A 73 -5.09 -3.98 15.27
CA ILE A 73 -3.91 -3.37 15.88
C ILE A 73 -4.20 -3.04 17.36
N GLN A 74 -3.45 -3.66 18.27
CA GLN A 74 -3.68 -3.53 19.71
C GLN A 74 -3.33 -2.12 20.21
N ASN A 75 -2.26 -1.52 19.73
CA ASN A 75 -1.90 -0.15 20.09
C ASN A 75 -2.90 0.84 19.50
N SER A 76 -3.74 1.43 20.35
CA SER A 76 -4.82 2.34 19.95
C SER A 76 -4.33 3.57 19.18
N ARG A 77 -3.17 4.13 19.58
CA ARG A 77 -2.58 5.29 18.88
C ARG A 77 -2.14 4.91 17.47
N LEU A 78 -1.44 3.79 17.33
CA LEU A 78 -0.99 3.30 16.03
C LEU A 78 -2.19 2.96 15.14
N ARG A 79 -3.19 2.27 15.68
CA ARG A 79 -4.45 1.97 14.97
C ARG A 79 -5.13 3.23 14.45
N GLN A 80 -5.28 4.26 15.30
CA GLN A 80 -5.90 5.51 14.92
C GLN A 80 -5.10 6.22 13.81
N MET A 81 -3.77 6.36 13.99
CA MET A 81 -2.91 7.00 12.98
C MET A 81 -2.97 6.28 11.63
N THR A 82 -2.97 4.95 11.63
CA THR A 82 -3.08 4.16 10.39
C THR A 82 -4.45 4.36 9.74
N MET A 83 -5.52 4.35 10.54
CA MET A 83 -6.87 4.57 10.02
C MET A 83 -7.04 5.98 9.45
N ASP A 84 -6.42 6.99 10.06
CA ASP A 84 -6.47 8.38 9.57
C ASP A 84 -5.76 8.51 8.21
N ILE A 85 -4.62 7.85 8.02
CA ILE A 85 -3.93 7.81 6.73
C ILE A 85 -4.80 7.16 5.65
N ILE A 86 -5.46 6.05 5.97
CA ILE A 86 -6.30 5.31 5.01
C ILE A 86 -7.56 6.11 4.63
N LYS A 87 -8.19 6.77 5.60
CA LYS A 87 -9.42 7.53 5.38
C LYS A 87 -9.15 8.91 4.76
N ASN A 88 -8.07 9.53 5.15
CA ASN A 88 -7.71 10.87 4.72
C ASN A 88 -6.19 10.98 4.57
N PRO A 89 -5.64 10.64 3.41
CA PRO A 89 -4.19 10.66 3.16
C PRO A 89 -3.61 12.07 3.10
N ASN A 90 -4.33 13.09 3.58
CA ASN A 90 -3.81 14.44 3.67
C ASN A 90 -2.49 14.45 4.43
N PRO A 91 -1.45 15.09 3.91
CA PRO A 91 -0.19 15.25 4.60
C PRO A 91 -0.32 16.27 5.75
N SER A 92 -1.13 15.94 6.75
CA SER A 92 -1.38 16.79 7.93
C SER A 92 -0.09 17.18 8.65
N PHE A 93 0.91 16.29 8.60
CA PHE A 93 2.24 16.57 9.11
C PHE A 93 2.91 17.72 8.34
N MET A 94 2.78 17.76 7.01
CA MET A 94 3.36 18.81 6.17
C MET A 94 2.64 20.15 6.34
N ARG A 95 1.36 20.12 6.66
CA ARG A 95 0.55 21.35 6.84
C ARG A 95 1.09 22.25 7.95
N GLN A 96 1.67 21.69 9.01
CA GLN A 96 2.27 22.46 10.10
C GLN A 96 3.51 23.23 9.69
N TYR A 97 4.16 22.85 8.58
CA TYR A 97 5.34 23.51 8.05
C TYR A 97 5.02 24.47 6.88
N LEU A 98 3.76 24.51 6.45
CA LEU A 98 3.31 25.48 5.46
C LEU A 98 3.50 26.89 6.03
N ASN A 99 4.27 27.71 5.35
CA ASN A 99 4.61 29.07 5.80
C ASN A 99 5.37 29.18 7.13
N ASN A 100 5.96 28.10 7.62
CA ASN A 100 6.75 28.07 8.85
C ASN A 100 8.18 27.55 8.60
N ALA A 101 8.99 28.39 7.93
CA ALA A 101 10.38 28.05 7.60
C ALA A 101 11.24 27.78 8.85
N ALA A 102 10.98 28.50 9.95
CA ALA A 102 11.71 28.30 11.20
C ALA A 102 11.48 26.91 11.78
N ALA A 103 10.24 26.44 11.83
CA ALA A 103 9.91 25.10 12.30
C ALA A 103 10.51 24.01 11.39
N LYS A 104 10.45 24.20 10.07
CA LYS A 104 11.09 23.30 9.10
C LYS A 104 12.59 23.19 9.34
N THR A 105 13.27 24.32 9.52
CA THR A 105 14.71 24.39 9.80
C THR A 105 15.06 23.70 11.12
N ALA A 106 14.27 23.93 12.17
CA ALA A 106 14.50 23.31 13.48
C ALA A 106 14.44 21.78 13.42
N VAL A 107 13.44 21.22 12.72
CA VAL A 107 13.30 19.77 12.54
C VAL A 107 14.46 19.22 11.69
N TYR A 108 14.82 19.89 10.61
CA TYR A 108 15.95 19.48 9.77
C TYR A 108 17.25 19.41 10.60
N ASN A 109 17.58 20.48 11.33
CA ASN A 109 18.78 20.53 12.14
C ASN A 109 18.79 19.45 13.24
N LYS A 110 17.65 19.18 13.85
CA LYS A 110 17.50 18.09 14.82
C LYS A 110 17.80 16.74 14.19
N LEU A 111 17.26 16.44 13.00
CA LEU A 111 17.48 15.17 12.32
C LEU A 111 18.93 15.02 11.85
N VAL A 112 19.57 16.10 11.41
CA VAL A 112 21.01 16.12 11.09
C VAL A 112 21.85 15.84 12.34
N SER A 113 21.55 16.49 13.47
CA SER A 113 22.28 16.27 14.73
C SER A 113 22.13 14.85 15.26
N LEU A 114 20.99 14.21 15.01
CA LEU A 114 20.75 12.80 15.33
C LEU A 114 21.32 11.81 14.29
N LYS A 115 22.02 12.30 13.25
CA LYS A 115 22.54 11.51 12.12
C LYS A 115 21.49 10.70 11.37
N LEU A 116 20.25 11.15 11.38
CA LEU A 116 19.13 10.55 10.64
C LEU A 116 19.03 11.09 9.21
N ILE A 117 19.62 12.26 8.96
CA ILE A 117 19.74 12.89 7.64
C ILE A 117 21.20 13.24 7.41
N ASP A 118 21.71 12.90 6.22
CA ASP A 118 23.01 13.34 5.73
C ASP A 118 22.82 14.66 4.95
N PRO A 119 23.35 15.80 5.44
CA PRO A 119 23.17 17.09 4.78
C PRO A 119 23.84 17.17 3.40
N ALA A 120 24.80 16.31 3.11
CA ALA A 120 25.41 16.22 1.78
C ALA A 120 24.47 15.61 0.74
N LYS A 121 23.49 14.79 1.18
CA LYS A 121 22.50 14.12 0.31
C LYS A 121 21.13 14.79 0.32
N THR A 122 20.77 15.40 1.43
CA THR A 122 19.46 16.03 1.61
C THR A 122 19.62 17.45 2.13
N SER A 123 19.46 18.42 1.26
CA SER A 123 19.46 19.84 1.66
C SER A 123 18.18 20.25 2.39
N LEU A 124 18.22 21.34 3.17
CA LEU A 124 17.02 21.90 3.79
C LEU A 124 15.91 22.24 2.78
N ALA A 125 16.30 22.65 1.56
CA ALA A 125 15.34 22.95 0.48
C ALA A 125 14.54 21.72 0.05
N ASN A 126 15.21 20.57 0.00
CA ASN A 126 14.62 19.29 -0.47
C ASN A 126 14.16 18.38 0.67
N PHE A 127 14.34 18.80 1.92
CA PHE A 127 14.04 17.98 3.11
C PHE A 127 12.56 17.58 3.21
N LEU A 128 11.68 18.51 2.94
CA LEU A 128 10.24 18.26 2.92
C LEU A 128 9.71 18.76 1.57
N PRO A 129 8.96 17.93 0.82
CA PRO A 129 8.39 18.37 -0.43
C PRO A 129 7.45 19.58 -0.21
N PRO A 130 7.32 20.46 -1.17
CA PRO A 130 6.36 21.55 -1.09
C PRO A 130 4.95 20.97 -0.96
N TYR A 131 4.18 21.54 -0.03
CA TYR A 131 2.76 21.25 0.10
C TYR A 131 1.97 22.38 -0.56
N ASP A 132 1.33 22.09 -1.66
CA ASP A 132 0.55 23.04 -2.47
C ASP A 132 -0.88 23.25 -1.97
N GLY A 133 -1.26 22.57 -0.87
CA GLY A 133 -2.62 22.60 -0.33
C GLY A 133 -3.61 21.69 -1.05
N GLN A 134 -3.18 20.99 -2.09
CA GLN A 134 -4.02 20.06 -2.81
C GLN A 134 -4.41 18.85 -1.96
N THR A 135 -5.63 18.39 -2.09
CA THR A 135 -6.06 17.15 -1.48
C THR A 135 -5.49 15.98 -2.28
N PRO A 136 -4.69 15.11 -1.68
CA PRO A 136 -4.20 13.92 -2.36
C PRO A 136 -5.36 13.06 -2.85
N GLN A 137 -5.10 12.26 -3.87
CA GLN A 137 -6.04 11.25 -4.31
C GLN A 137 -6.39 10.32 -3.14
N PRO A 138 -7.68 9.97 -2.94
CA PRO A 138 -8.08 9.06 -1.87
C PRO A 138 -7.33 7.73 -1.96
N PHE A 139 -6.95 7.17 -0.81
CA PHE A 139 -6.19 5.93 -0.72
C PHE A 139 -6.80 4.79 -1.55
N TYR A 140 -8.13 4.63 -1.48
CA TYR A 140 -8.82 3.55 -2.18
C TYR A 140 -8.83 3.69 -3.71
N SER A 141 -8.54 4.86 -4.26
CA SER A 141 -8.50 5.12 -5.70
C SER A 141 -7.10 5.40 -6.24
N ALA A 142 -6.10 5.57 -5.36
CA ALA A 142 -4.73 5.82 -5.76
C ALA A 142 -4.12 4.63 -6.50
N SER A 143 -3.31 4.90 -7.52
CA SER A 143 -2.50 3.88 -8.18
C SER A 143 -1.39 3.38 -7.25
N GLY A 144 -1.04 2.10 -7.36
CA GLY A 144 0.01 1.49 -6.54
C GLY A 144 1.42 1.82 -7.03
N SER A 145 1.55 2.27 -8.27
CA SER A 145 2.83 2.62 -8.88
C SER A 145 2.65 3.54 -10.08
N GLY A 146 3.76 3.99 -10.68
CA GLY A 146 3.75 4.75 -11.91
C GLY A 146 3.36 3.91 -13.14
N TYR A 147 3.09 4.62 -14.23
CA TYR A 147 2.76 4.01 -15.53
C TYR A 147 3.79 2.95 -15.95
N GLY A 148 3.31 1.83 -16.45
CA GLY A 148 4.15 0.72 -16.91
C GLY A 148 4.64 -0.24 -15.82
N SER A 149 4.27 -0.02 -14.56
CA SER A 149 4.58 -0.92 -13.44
C SER A 149 3.34 -1.68 -12.95
N HIS A 150 3.54 -2.62 -12.01
CA HIS A 150 2.45 -3.38 -11.40
C HIS A 150 1.52 -2.48 -10.58
N HIS A 151 0.24 -2.79 -10.55
CA HIS A 151 -0.78 -2.03 -9.82
C HIS A 151 -0.93 -0.55 -10.25
N ALA A 152 -0.59 -0.21 -11.51
CA ALA A 152 -0.68 1.15 -12.08
C ALA A 152 -2.10 1.55 -12.52
N TYR A 153 -3.13 0.96 -11.94
CA TYR A 153 -4.54 1.24 -12.23
C TYR A 153 -5.22 1.95 -11.05
N PRO A 154 -6.37 2.60 -11.26
CA PRO A 154 -7.14 3.22 -10.17
C PRO A 154 -7.46 2.21 -9.06
N GLY A 155 -7.06 2.51 -7.82
CA GLY A 155 -7.19 1.61 -6.68
C GLY A 155 -6.10 0.55 -6.57
N GLY A 156 -5.09 0.58 -7.44
CA GLY A 156 -3.98 -0.37 -7.41
C GLY A 156 -3.18 -0.35 -6.11
N LEU A 157 -3.05 0.82 -5.46
CA LEU A 157 -2.44 0.91 -4.12
C LEU A 157 -3.20 0.07 -3.10
N CYS A 158 -4.52 0.15 -3.13
CA CYS A 158 -5.39 -0.59 -2.22
C CYS A 158 -5.25 -2.10 -2.40
N THR A 159 -5.29 -2.59 -3.64
CA THR A 159 -5.12 -4.02 -3.93
C THR A 159 -3.71 -4.51 -3.59
N HIS A 160 -2.68 -3.70 -3.86
CA HIS A 160 -1.29 -4.03 -3.50
C HIS A 160 -1.12 -4.18 -1.98
N VAL A 161 -1.62 -3.22 -1.21
CA VAL A 161 -1.53 -3.26 0.26
C VAL A 161 -2.34 -4.42 0.83
N ALA A 162 -3.56 -4.67 0.33
CA ALA A 162 -4.38 -5.79 0.78
C ALA A 162 -3.68 -7.13 0.55
N LEU A 163 -3.06 -7.32 -0.61
CA LEU A 163 -2.29 -8.54 -0.93
C LEU A 163 -1.12 -8.73 0.04
N ASN A 164 -0.38 -7.65 0.33
CA ASN A 164 0.73 -7.70 1.27
C ASN A 164 0.26 -8.04 2.70
N VAL A 165 -0.86 -7.47 3.15
CA VAL A 165 -1.47 -7.76 4.45
C VAL A 165 -1.86 -9.23 4.54
N VAL A 166 -2.59 -9.76 3.56
CA VAL A 166 -3.01 -11.18 3.54
C VAL A 166 -1.80 -12.11 3.52
N SER A 167 -0.77 -11.77 2.74
CA SER A 167 0.47 -12.56 2.67
C SER A 167 1.20 -12.57 4.02
N ALA A 168 1.29 -11.43 4.70
CA ALA A 168 1.90 -11.33 6.02
C ALA A 168 1.11 -12.11 7.09
N GLU A 169 -0.21 -11.99 7.11
CA GLU A 169 -1.08 -12.74 8.02
C GLU A 169 -0.93 -14.26 7.82
N SER A 170 -0.89 -14.71 6.56
CA SER A 170 -0.70 -16.12 6.22
C SER A 170 0.67 -16.63 6.67
N LEU A 171 1.72 -15.81 6.51
CA LEU A 171 3.06 -16.14 6.95
C LEU A 171 3.14 -16.29 8.47
N VAL A 172 2.56 -15.33 9.21
CA VAL A 172 2.49 -15.38 10.68
C VAL A 172 1.73 -16.63 11.14
N ALA A 173 0.59 -16.94 10.53
CA ALA A 173 -0.16 -18.15 10.86
C ALA A 173 0.66 -19.41 10.63
N ALA A 174 1.42 -19.48 9.53
CA ALA A 174 2.30 -20.61 9.25
C ALA A 174 3.40 -20.78 10.31
N TYR A 175 4.03 -19.66 10.74
CA TYR A 175 5.06 -19.71 11.79
C TYR A 175 4.51 -20.10 13.17
N ASN A 176 3.29 -19.71 13.49
CA ASN A 176 2.66 -20.05 14.78
C ASN A 176 2.24 -21.53 14.87
N ASN A 177 2.27 -22.26 13.76
CA ASN A 177 1.92 -23.70 13.70
C ASN A 177 3.16 -24.63 13.72
N ILE A 178 4.37 -24.07 13.87
CA ILE A 178 5.63 -24.80 14.01
C ILE A 178 6.01 -24.89 15.49
#